data_134a10aee2dc1828c4fe9c18de0cac43
#
_entry.id   134a10aee2dc1828c4fe9c18de0cac43
#
_cell.length_a   1.000
_cell.length_b   1.000
_cell.length_c   1.000
_cell.angle_alpha   90.00
_cell.angle_beta   90.00
_cell.angle_gamma   90.00
#
_symmetry.space_group_name_H-M   'P 1'
#
loop_
_entity.id
_entity.type
_entity.pdbx_description
1 polymer ?
#
loop_
_entity_poly.entity_id
_entity_poly.type
_entity_poly.pdbx_seq_one_letter_code
_entity_poly.pdbx_strand_id
1 'polypeptide(L)'
;WSSAASDVYKRQDFDSLVENKSGLGTAGIVVINKDQDIIKCFARIARFYKHESCGQCTPCREGSGWMWRILERMAKGEASREEVEMLFDVTKQIEGHTICAFGEGSAWPVQGLLRNFKKEIIKRNNFDPLIKSNKDIPYLVDQHLLEKDNAQNKS
;
A
#
# COMPACT_ATOMS: atom_id res chain seq x y z
N TRP A 1 2.04 6.18 -7.67
CA TRP A 1 2.00 4.85 -8.31
C TRP A 1 0.57 4.52 -8.62
N SER A 2 0.18 4.94 -9.74
CA SER A 2 -1.17 4.81 -10.22
C SER A 2 -1.27 3.51 -11.01
N SER A 3 -2.28 2.67 -10.71
CA SER A 3 -2.80 1.68 -11.66
C SER A 3 -3.28 2.35 -12.96
N ALA A 4 -3.26 3.67 -13.03
CA ALA A 4 -3.55 4.50 -14.18
C ALA A 4 -2.47 4.49 -15.27
N ALA A 5 -1.38 3.75 -15.11
CA ALA A 5 -0.40 3.54 -16.18
C ALA A 5 -0.97 2.78 -17.40
N SER A 6 -2.19 2.25 -17.31
CA SER A 6 -2.92 1.70 -18.45
C SER A 6 -3.66 2.77 -19.27
N ASP A 7 -3.81 3.98 -18.72
CA ASP A 7 -4.52 5.09 -19.36
C ASP A 7 -3.51 6.10 -19.93
N VAL A 8 -3.09 5.88 -21.14
CA VAL A 8 -2.07 6.69 -21.86
C VAL A 8 -2.47 8.17 -21.98
N TYR A 9 -3.74 8.52 -21.72
CA TYR A 9 -4.30 9.87 -21.90
C TYR A 9 -4.63 10.59 -20.60
N LYS A 10 -4.33 10.04 -19.43
CA LYS A 10 -4.56 10.77 -18.18
C LYS A 10 -3.57 11.91 -18.04
N ARG A 11 -4.10 13.11 -17.79
CA ARG A 11 -3.28 14.26 -17.42
C ARG A 11 -2.44 13.91 -16.21
N GLN A 12 -1.14 14.19 -16.31
CA GLN A 12 -0.17 13.98 -15.24
C GLN A 12 0.22 15.34 -14.64
N ASP A 13 -0.77 16.07 -14.17
CA ASP A 13 -0.59 17.25 -13.34
C ASP A 13 -0.89 16.93 -11.88
N PHE A 14 -0.61 17.87 -10.98
CA PHE A 14 -0.76 17.64 -9.54
C PHE A 14 -2.22 17.32 -9.18
N ASP A 15 -3.17 18.10 -9.70
CA ASP A 15 -4.58 18.02 -9.33
C ASP A 15 -5.22 16.72 -9.84
N SER A 16 -5.02 16.40 -11.11
CA SER A 16 -5.60 15.18 -11.69
C SER A 16 -5.02 13.90 -11.13
N LEU A 17 -3.77 13.91 -10.68
CA LEU A 17 -3.20 12.74 -9.99
C LEU A 17 -3.74 12.60 -8.57
N VAL A 18 -3.99 13.69 -7.85
CA VAL A 18 -4.64 13.65 -6.53
C VAL A 18 -6.07 13.13 -6.64
N GLU A 19 -6.85 13.58 -7.62
CA GLU A 19 -8.21 13.07 -7.90
C GLU A 19 -8.21 11.55 -8.15
N ASN A 20 -7.16 11.04 -8.80
CA ASN A 20 -6.97 9.61 -9.04
C ASN A 20 -6.28 8.87 -7.86
N LYS A 21 -6.25 9.48 -6.67
CA LYS A 21 -5.63 8.92 -5.46
C LYS A 21 -4.15 8.52 -5.67
N SER A 22 -3.44 9.33 -6.44
CA SER A 22 -2.02 9.22 -6.72
C SER A 22 -1.33 10.55 -6.41
N GLY A 23 -0.05 10.70 -6.68
CA GLY A 23 0.69 11.93 -6.49
C GLY A 23 1.83 12.05 -7.50
N LEU A 24 2.06 13.26 -8.00
CA LEU A 24 3.16 13.53 -8.92
C LEU A 24 4.52 13.45 -8.19
N GLY A 25 4.58 13.96 -6.97
CA GLY A 25 5.81 14.04 -6.20
C GLY A 25 6.92 14.75 -6.97
N THR A 26 8.08 14.11 -7.10
CA THR A 26 9.22 14.58 -7.90
C THR A 26 9.17 14.11 -9.36
N ALA A 27 8.02 13.68 -9.84
CA ALA A 27 7.83 13.08 -11.17
C ALA A 27 8.68 11.82 -11.45
N GLY A 28 9.11 11.13 -10.38
CA GLY A 28 9.81 9.85 -10.51
C GLY A 28 8.86 8.75 -10.96
N ILE A 29 9.10 8.20 -12.15
CA ILE A 29 8.28 7.14 -12.73
C ILE A 29 9.08 5.84 -12.78
N VAL A 30 8.53 4.76 -12.21
CA VAL A 30 9.08 3.42 -12.35
C VAL A 30 8.06 2.54 -13.06
N VAL A 31 8.43 2.06 -14.23
CA VAL A 31 7.60 1.15 -15.01
C VAL A 31 7.91 -0.28 -14.59
N ILE A 32 6.87 -1.02 -14.18
CA ILE A 32 6.99 -2.40 -13.74
C ILE A 32 6.21 -3.27 -14.70
N ASN A 33 6.85 -4.28 -15.29
CA ASN A 33 6.19 -5.28 -16.15
C ASN A 33 5.16 -6.08 -15.32
N LYS A 34 4.08 -6.48 -15.95
CA LYS A 34 3.00 -7.29 -15.33
C LYS A 34 3.46 -8.65 -14.81
N ASP A 35 4.55 -9.18 -15.37
CA ASP A 35 5.13 -10.46 -14.94
C ASP A 35 6.00 -10.33 -13.68
N GLN A 36 6.29 -9.11 -13.24
CA GLN A 36 7.09 -8.86 -12.06
C GLN A 36 6.24 -8.97 -10.78
N ASP A 37 6.88 -9.46 -9.74
CA ASP A 37 6.29 -9.56 -8.42
C ASP A 37 6.12 -8.18 -7.78
N ILE A 38 4.91 -7.65 -7.82
CA ILE A 38 4.62 -6.30 -7.36
C ILE A 38 4.95 -6.12 -5.86
N ILE A 39 4.71 -7.13 -5.02
CA ILE A 39 4.97 -7.04 -3.58
C ILE A 39 6.49 -6.96 -3.33
N LYS A 40 7.29 -7.73 -4.05
CA LYS A 40 8.77 -7.63 -3.98
C LYS A 40 9.26 -6.27 -4.46
N CYS A 41 8.66 -5.72 -5.51
CA CYS A 41 9.01 -4.38 -6.00
C CYS A 41 8.77 -3.32 -4.91
N PHE A 42 7.63 -3.36 -4.23
CA PHE A 42 7.33 -2.42 -3.15
C PHE A 42 8.20 -2.64 -1.90
N ALA A 43 8.54 -3.87 -1.56
CA ALA A 43 9.51 -4.15 -0.49
C ALA A 43 10.87 -3.53 -0.79
N ARG A 44 11.31 -3.58 -2.07
CA ARG A 44 12.55 -2.93 -2.51
C ARG A 44 12.49 -1.41 -2.40
N ILE A 45 11.38 -0.81 -2.80
CA ILE A 45 11.14 0.63 -2.68
C ILE A 45 11.13 1.06 -1.20
N ALA A 46 10.43 0.32 -0.34
CA ALA A 46 10.42 0.61 1.09
C ALA A 46 11.81 0.51 1.73
N ARG A 47 12.64 -0.45 1.28
CA ARG A 47 14.04 -0.55 1.69
C ARG A 47 14.83 0.70 1.30
N PHE A 48 14.61 1.21 0.09
CA PHE A 48 15.22 2.46 -0.37
C PHE A 48 14.82 3.62 0.56
N TYR A 49 13.54 3.82 0.84
CA TYR A 49 13.10 4.89 1.73
C TYR A 49 13.66 4.74 3.15
N LYS A 50 13.75 3.52 3.67
CA LYS A 50 14.39 3.26 4.96
C LYS A 50 15.87 3.69 4.96
N HIS A 51 16.59 3.43 3.89
CA HIS A 51 18.00 3.79 3.76
C HIS A 51 18.21 5.31 3.62
N GLU A 52 17.37 5.97 2.83
CA GLU A 52 17.48 7.39 2.50
C GLU A 52 16.86 8.31 3.56
N SER A 53 16.17 7.78 4.58
CA SER A 53 15.66 8.59 5.69
C SER A 53 16.83 9.27 6.41
N CYS A 54 16.76 10.60 6.53
CA CYS A 54 17.79 11.37 7.26
C CYS A 54 17.79 11.13 8.77
N GLY A 55 16.74 10.45 9.30
CA GLY A 55 16.62 10.11 10.72
C GLY A 55 16.12 11.24 11.63
N GLN A 56 15.78 12.42 11.10
CA GLN A 56 15.35 13.56 11.90
C GLN A 56 14.02 13.32 12.61
N CYS A 57 12.99 12.87 11.87
CA CYS A 57 11.65 12.67 12.40
C CYS A 57 11.46 11.23 12.85
N THR A 58 11.02 11.02 14.09
CA THR A 58 10.80 9.67 14.65
C THR A 58 9.84 8.84 13.78
N PRO A 59 8.67 9.33 13.31
CA PRO A 59 7.77 8.54 12.48
C PRO A 59 8.42 8.05 11.20
N CYS A 60 9.20 8.87 10.51
CA CYS A 60 9.92 8.50 9.31
C CYS A 60 11.07 7.54 9.63
N ARG A 61 11.93 7.86 10.62
CA ARG A 61 13.10 7.07 10.98
C ARG A 61 12.75 5.63 11.34
N GLU A 62 11.76 5.47 12.22
CA GLU A 62 11.35 4.14 12.71
C GLU A 62 10.30 3.49 11.80
N GLY A 63 9.29 4.26 11.38
CA GLY A 63 8.17 3.75 10.59
C GLY A 63 8.60 3.24 9.22
N SER A 64 9.56 3.88 8.54
CA SER A 64 10.08 3.37 7.27
C SER A 64 10.75 1.99 7.42
N GLY A 65 11.43 1.75 8.54
CA GLY A 65 12.01 0.46 8.87
C GLY A 65 10.96 -0.61 9.16
N TRP A 66 9.85 -0.23 9.82
CA TRP A 66 8.74 -1.15 10.08
C TRP A 66 8.01 -1.51 8.80
N MET A 67 7.69 -0.52 7.97
CA MET A 67 7.07 -0.77 6.66
C MET A 67 7.90 -1.73 5.81
N TRP A 68 9.22 -1.50 5.72
CA TRP A 68 10.09 -2.38 4.97
C TRP A 68 10.07 -3.82 5.49
N ARG A 69 10.19 -4.05 6.80
CA ARG A 69 10.20 -5.41 7.38
C ARG A 69 8.89 -6.15 7.14
N ILE A 70 7.76 -5.48 7.28
CA ILE A 70 6.45 -6.09 7.02
C ILE A 70 6.31 -6.43 5.52
N LEU A 71 6.71 -5.53 4.63
CA LEU A 71 6.68 -5.78 3.19
C LEU A 71 7.62 -6.92 2.75
N GLU A 72 8.78 -7.07 3.40
CA GLU A 72 9.68 -8.22 3.17
C GLU A 72 9.01 -9.53 3.59
N ARG A 73 8.33 -9.57 4.73
CA ARG A 73 7.56 -10.74 5.17
C ARG A 73 6.39 -11.03 4.24
N MET A 74 5.66 -9.99 3.82
CA MET A 74 4.59 -10.13 2.81
C MET A 74 5.12 -10.71 1.50
N ALA A 75 6.29 -10.27 1.05
CA ALA A 75 6.90 -10.77 -0.19
C ALA A 75 7.29 -12.24 -0.10
N LYS A 76 7.61 -12.74 1.10
CA LYS A 76 7.89 -14.15 1.37
C LYS A 76 6.62 -15.00 1.60
N GLY A 77 5.47 -14.37 1.83
CA GLY A 77 4.24 -15.06 2.22
C GLY A 77 4.18 -15.44 3.71
N GLU A 78 4.97 -14.77 4.55
CA GLU A 78 5.11 -15.02 5.98
C GLU A 78 4.41 -13.99 6.85
N ALA A 79 3.80 -12.96 6.24
CA ALA A 79 3.10 -11.92 6.99
C ALA A 79 1.76 -12.43 7.51
N SER A 80 1.43 -12.07 8.75
CA SER A 80 0.09 -12.30 9.28
C SER A 80 -0.88 -11.21 8.81
N ARG A 81 -2.17 -11.46 8.93
CA ARG A 81 -3.19 -10.49 8.59
C ARG A 81 -3.06 -9.22 9.42
N GLU A 82 -2.84 -9.39 10.72
CA GLU A 82 -2.66 -8.30 11.67
C GLU A 82 -1.43 -7.44 11.32
N GLU A 83 -0.36 -8.04 10.81
CA GLU A 83 0.81 -7.30 10.33
C GLU A 83 0.48 -6.44 9.12
N VAL A 84 -0.34 -6.92 8.18
CA VAL A 84 -0.77 -6.16 7.01
C VAL A 84 -1.70 -5.01 7.42
N GLU A 85 -2.57 -5.25 8.39
CA GLU A 85 -3.43 -4.21 8.97
C GLU A 85 -2.59 -3.14 9.69
N MET A 86 -1.65 -3.57 10.52
CA MET A 86 -0.71 -2.69 11.21
C MET A 86 0.15 -1.88 10.21
N LEU A 87 0.51 -2.47 9.06
CA LEU A 87 1.25 -1.76 8.02
C LEU A 87 0.50 -0.51 7.55
N PHE A 88 -0.82 -0.60 7.38
CA PHE A 88 -1.63 0.55 7.03
C PHE A 88 -1.63 1.60 8.15
N ASP A 89 -1.82 1.19 9.40
CA ASP A 89 -1.76 2.10 10.56
C ASP A 89 -0.42 2.81 10.65
N VAL A 90 0.69 2.10 10.41
CA VAL A 90 2.05 2.68 10.36
C VAL A 90 2.14 3.76 9.27
N THR A 91 1.59 3.53 8.08
CA THR A 91 1.60 4.56 7.03
C THR A 91 0.84 5.82 7.45
N LYS A 92 -0.25 5.69 8.20
CA LYS A 92 -1.03 6.81 8.72
C LYS A 92 -0.32 7.58 9.84
N GLN A 93 0.53 6.90 10.62
CA GLN A 93 1.36 7.56 11.64
C GLN A 93 2.57 8.29 11.03
N ILE A 94 2.95 8.00 9.80
CA ILE A 94 4.01 8.72 9.08
C ILE A 94 3.42 9.91 8.32
N GLU A 95 2.34 9.71 7.60
CA GLU A 95 1.64 10.71 6.80
C GLU A 95 1.19 11.88 7.66
N GLY A 96 1.62 13.09 7.32
CA GLY A 96 1.29 14.32 8.06
C GLY A 96 2.01 14.50 9.39
N HIS A 97 2.91 13.58 9.79
CA HIS A 97 3.64 13.63 11.06
C HIS A 97 5.14 13.80 10.89
N THR A 98 5.59 14.21 9.71
CA THR A 98 6.99 14.44 9.38
C THR A 98 7.22 15.89 8.94
N ILE A 99 8.44 16.40 9.14
CA ILE A 99 8.78 17.78 8.79
C ILE A 99 8.79 18.00 7.28
N CYS A 100 9.14 16.99 6.50
CA CYS A 100 9.26 17.09 5.04
C CYS A 100 8.42 16.02 4.34
N ALA A 101 8.15 16.26 3.05
CA ALA A 101 7.36 15.37 2.20
C ALA A 101 7.98 13.98 1.95
N PHE A 102 9.15 13.70 2.48
CA PHE A 102 9.75 12.37 2.40
C PHE A 102 8.90 11.32 3.13
N GLY A 103 8.25 11.72 4.24
CA GLY A 103 7.31 10.85 4.96
C GLY A 103 6.16 10.40 4.09
N GLU A 104 5.48 11.34 3.43
CA GLU A 104 4.40 11.07 2.48
C GLU A 104 4.91 10.23 1.30
N GLY A 105 6.08 10.58 0.76
CA GLY A 105 6.72 9.84 -0.33
C GLY A 105 6.99 8.38 0.02
N SER A 106 7.26 8.05 1.28
CA SER A 106 7.45 6.68 1.76
C SER A 106 6.13 5.95 2.05
N ALA A 107 5.11 6.66 2.57
CA ALA A 107 3.85 6.08 3.02
C ALA A 107 2.84 5.86 1.88
N TRP A 108 2.67 6.83 0.97
CA TRP A 108 1.66 6.77 -0.09
C TRP A 108 1.82 5.61 -1.07
N PRO A 109 3.03 5.22 -1.51
CA PRO A 109 3.18 4.03 -2.34
C PRO A 109 2.68 2.76 -1.65
N VAL A 110 2.94 2.61 -0.34
CA VAL A 110 2.49 1.46 0.44
C VAL A 110 0.96 1.44 0.56
N GLN A 111 0.34 2.59 0.82
CA GLN A 111 -1.13 2.71 0.80
C GLN A 111 -1.71 2.37 -0.59
N GLY A 112 -1.02 2.79 -1.66
CA GLY A 112 -1.38 2.44 -3.04
C GLY A 112 -1.32 0.94 -3.30
N LEU A 113 -0.27 0.26 -2.82
CA LEU A 113 -0.15 -1.20 -2.88
C LEU A 113 -1.33 -1.87 -2.17
N LEU A 114 -1.60 -1.48 -0.93
CA LEU A 114 -2.68 -2.06 -0.12
C LEU A 114 -4.06 -1.86 -0.74
N ARG A 115 -4.30 -0.74 -1.42
CA ARG A 115 -5.56 -0.45 -2.11
C ARG A 115 -5.75 -1.24 -3.40
N ASN A 116 -4.71 -1.30 -4.23
CA ASN A 116 -4.84 -1.75 -5.62
C ASN A 116 -4.50 -3.22 -5.83
N PHE A 117 -3.72 -3.84 -4.93
CA PHE A 117 -3.20 -5.20 -5.10
C PHE A 117 -3.64 -6.15 -3.98
N LYS A 118 -4.87 -5.97 -3.48
CA LYS A 118 -5.44 -6.81 -2.41
C LYS A 118 -5.41 -8.30 -2.74
N LYS A 119 -5.80 -8.64 -3.97
CA LYS A 119 -5.89 -10.04 -4.40
C LYS A 119 -4.54 -10.74 -4.37
N GLU A 120 -3.50 -10.06 -4.78
CA GLU A 120 -2.12 -10.55 -4.75
C GLU A 120 -1.62 -10.74 -3.32
N ILE A 121 -1.95 -9.80 -2.43
CA ILE A 121 -1.57 -9.86 -1.01
C ILE A 121 -2.27 -11.04 -0.32
N ILE A 122 -3.59 -11.16 -0.49
CA ILE A 122 -4.39 -12.24 0.10
C ILE A 122 -3.90 -13.59 -0.39
N LYS A 123 -3.74 -13.74 -1.71
CA LYS A 123 -3.26 -14.98 -2.32
C LYS A 123 -1.86 -15.39 -1.84
N ARG A 124 -0.94 -14.41 -1.74
CA ARG A 124 0.44 -14.65 -1.33
C ARG A 124 0.55 -15.14 0.11
N ASN A 125 -0.22 -14.55 1.01
CA ASN A 125 -0.14 -14.80 2.44
C ASN A 125 -1.21 -15.78 2.92
N ASN A 126 -1.97 -16.40 2.02
CA ASN A 126 -3.05 -17.37 2.31
C ASN A 126 -4.10 -16.85 3.30
N PHE A 127 -4.45 -15.57 3.20
CA PHE A 127 -5.50 -15.01 4.04
C PHE A 127 -6.88 -15.49 3.59
N ASP A 128 -7.74 -15.83 4.55
CA ASP A 128 -9.14 -16.04 4.25
C ASP A 128 -9.81 -14.69 3.96
N PRO A 129 -10.33 -14.49 2.73
CA PRO A 129 -10.94 -13.22 2.34
C PRO A 129 -12.25 -12.94 3.08
N LEU A 130 -12.88 -13.95 3.70
CA LEU A 130 -14.16 -13.85 4.41
C LEU A 130 -14.01 -13.53 5.89
N ILE A 131 -12.81 -13.66 6.47
CA ILE A 131 -12.59 -13.30 7.87
C ILE A 131 -12.58 -11.79 7.98
N LYS A 132 -13.64 -11.24 8.58
CA LYS A 132 -13.70 -9.84 8.96
C LYS A 132 -12.65 -9.58 10.03
N SER A 133 -11.79 -8.61 9.82
CA SER A 133 -10.91 -8.10 10.85
C SER A 133 -11.73 -7.47 11.98
N ASN A 134 -11.23 -7.54 13.23
CA ASN A 134 -11.80 -6.80 14.35
C ASN A 134 -11.70 -5.27 14.19
N LYS A 135 -10.86 -4.80 13.28
CA LYS A 135 -10.84 -3.43 12.82
C LYS A 135 -11.45 -3.42 11.41
N ASP A 136 -12.44 -2.57 11.20
CA ASP A 136 -13.02 -2.29 9.87
C ASP A 136 -11.94 -1.68 8.96
N ILE A 137 -11.03 -2.53 8.49
CA ILE A 137 -10.06 -2.14 7.48
C ILE A 137 -10.67 -2.52 6.13
N PRO A 138 -11.28 -1.54 5.44
CA PRO A 138 -11.96 -1.79 4.17
C PRO A 138 -11.02 -2.24 3.05
N TYR A 139 -9.72 -2.34 3.34
CA TYR A 139 -8.68 -2.66 2.36
C TYR A 139 -8.47 -4.15 2.13
N LEU A 140 -8.71 -4.99 3.15
CA LEU A 140 -8.52 -6.44 3.05
C LEU A 140 -9.83 -7.21 2.83
N VAL A 141 -10.97 -6.54 2.97
CA VAL A 141 -12.27 -7.12 2.67
C VAL A 141 -12.55 -6.92 1.19
N ASP A 142 -12.77 -8.00 0.46
CA ASP A 142 -13.22 -7.91 -0.93
C ASP A 142 -14.69 -7.49 -0.93
N GLN A 143 -14.97 -6.22 -1.24
CA GLN A 143 -16.33 -5.67 -1.25
C GLN A 143 -17.27 -6.47 -2.16
N HIS A 144 -16.73 -7.09 -3.23
CA HIS A 144 -17.51 -7.90 -4.14
C HIS A 144 -18.00 -9.23 -3.52
N LEU A 145 -17.29 -9.75 -2.53
CA LEU A 145 -17.73 -10.93 -1.75
C LEU A 145 -18.77 -10.54 -0.71
N LEU A 146 -18.65 -9.36 -0.09
CA LEU A 146 -19.66 -8.85 0.86
C LEU A 146 -21.00 -8.57 0.18
N GLU A 147 -21.00 -8.10 -1.07
CA GLU A 147 -22.23 -7.88 -1.84
C GLU A 147 -22.94 -9.19 -2.17
N LYS A 148 -22.21 -10.28 -2.44
CA LYS A 148 -22.78 -11.62 -2.67
C LYS A 148 -23.39 -12.21 -1.41
N ASP A 149 -22.70 -12.10 -0.28
CA ASP A 149 -23.23 -12.58 1.02
C ASP A 149 -24.47 -11.81 1.46
N ASN A 150 -24.50 -10.49 1.24
CA ASN A 150 -25.66 -9.66 1.53
C ASN A 150 -26.84 -9.93 0.58
N ALA A 151 -26.61 -10.40 -0.62
CA ALA A 151 -27.65 -10.80 -1.57
C ALA A 151 -28.26 -12.17 -1.22
N GLN A 152 -27.45 -13.10 -0.69
CA GLN A 152 -27.90 -14.43 -0.27
C GLN A 152 -28.66 -14.41 1.06
N ASN A 153 -28.36 -13.44 1.95
CA ASN A 153 -29.07 -13.28 3.24
C ASN A 153 -30.39 -12.50 3.14
N LYS A 154 -30.77 -12.00 1.96
CA LYS A 154 -32.03 -11.30 1.70
C LYS A 154 -33.07 -12.15 0.95
N SER A 155 -32.76 -13.38 0.63
CA SER A 155 -33.67 -14.37 0.05
C SER A 155 -34.11 -15.39 1.09
#